data_24ba91270bd25b6da16ae755cea7546b
#
_entry.id   24ba91270bd25b6da16ae755cea7546b
#
_cell.length_a   1.000
_cell.length_b   1.000
_cell.length_c   1.000
_cell.angle_alpha   90.00
_cell.angle_beta   90.00
_cell.angle_gamma   90.00
#
_symmetry.space_group_name_H-M   'P 1'
#
loop_
_entity.id
_entity.type
_entity.pdbx_description
1 polymer ?
#
loop_
_entity_poly.entity_id
_entity_poly.type
_entity_poly.pdbx_seq_one_letter_code
_entity_poly.pdbx_strand_id
1 'polypeptide(L)'
;MCIMGNELFDAIKPDAWEVATAIELFHNFTLIHDDIMDQAPLRRGMDTVHHKYGVNTAILAGDAMMIMAWDYLRRINKDVMPEILALFNQTALEVSEGQQLDMDFEKRDKVSLDEYVNMITLKTSVLLAASLQLGAVIGGAGEGNARHLYEFGKNLGVAFQVQDDYLDAFGDPAKFGKQVGGDILANKKTFLMIQALEASPAADKVLLQELMEQNPADKVQQVLDIFQRAGVNEWALELKNRYIEKAMHHLDEIAVLSKRKEPLRQLADFLVQREH
;
A
#
# COMPACT_ATOMS: atom_id res chain seq x y z
N MET A 1 -0.99 1.24 -13.61
CA MET A 1 -0.54 -0.15 -13.45
C MET A 1 -1.29 -1.14 -14.34
N CYS A 2 -2.62 -1.22 -14.35
CA CYS A 2 -3.36 -2.17 -15.19
C CYS A 2 -3.02 -2.01 -16.69
N ILE A 3 -3.06 -0.79 -17.22
CA ILE A 3 -2.67 -0.49 -18.61
C ILE A 3 -1.23 -0.93 -18.92
N MET A 4 -0.29 -0.68 -18.01
CA MET A 4 1.12 -1.11 -18.16
C MET A 4 1.25 -2.64 -18.15
N GLY A 5 0.44 -3.33 -17.33
CA GLY A 5 0.38 -4.80 -17.32
C GLY A 5 -0.09 -5.36 -18.67
N ASN A 6 -1.09 -4.74 -19.31
CA ASN A 6 -1.51 -5.12 -20.65
C ASN A 6 -0.43 -4.81 -21.69
N GLU A 7 0.15 -3.59 -21.66
CA GLU A 7 1.12 -3.14 -22.66
C GLU A 7 2.41 -3.96 -22.64
N LEU A 8 2.74 -4.58 -21.50
CA LEU A 8 3.87 -5.49 -21.38
C LEU A 8 3.77 -6.67 -22.35
N PHE A 9 2.55 -7.16 -22.64
CA PHE A 9 2.32 -8.38 -23.45
C PHE A 9 1.75 -8.08 -24.84
N ASP A 10 0.88 -7.09 -24.97
CA ASP A 10 0.20 -6.78 -26.24
C ASP A 10 -0.10 -5.28 -26.37
N ALA A 11 -0.62 -4.84 -27.50
CA ALA A 11 -1.22 -3.51 -27.63
C ALA A 11 -2.35 -3.32 -26.60
N ILE A 12 -2.54 -2.09 -26.15
CA ILE A 12 -3.55 -1.79 -25.14
C ILE A 12 -4.94 -2.13 -25.69
N LYS A 13 -5.61 -3.07 -25.03
CA LYS A 13 -6.97 -3.51 -25.39
C LYS A 13 -8.02 -2.61 -24.72
N PRO A 14 -9.20 -2.42 -25.33
CA PRO A 14 -10.29 -1.66 -24.71
C PRO A 14 -10.67 -2.15 -23.30
N ASP A 15 -10.67 -3.47 -23.09
CA ASP A 15 -10.97 -4.11 -21.80
C ASP A 15 -10.03 -3.65 -20.68
N ALA A 16 -8.78 -3.29 -21.01
CA ALA A 16 -7.82 -2.80 -20.02
C ALA A 16 -8.25 -1.44 -19.43
N TRP A 17 -8.92 -0.59 -20.20
CA TRP A 17 -9.47 0.67 -19.70
C TRP A 17 -10.68 0.44 -18.78
N GLU A 18 -11.57 -0.50 -19.13
CA GLU A 18 -12.72 -0.86 -18.28
C GLU A 18 -12.24 -1.39 -16.93
N VAL A 19 -11.27 -2.34 -16.95
CA VAL A 19 -10.71 -2.91 -15.71
C VAL A 19 -9.90 -1.88 -14.92
N ALA A 20 -9.11 -1.04 -15.56
CA ALA A 20 -8.38 0.04 -14.88
C ALA A 20 -9.34 1.01 -14.18
N THR A 21 -10.46 1.35 -14.82
CA THR A 21 -11.50 2.19 -14.23
C THR A 21 -12.17 1.51 -13.04
N ALA A 22 -12.46 0.21 -13.14
CA ALA A 22 -13.02 -0.57 -12.03
C ALA A 22 -12.08 -0.59 -10.82
N ILE A 23 -10.77 -0.80 -11.05
CA ILE A 23 -9.75 -0.77 -9.99
C ILE A 23 -9.69 0.60 -9.32
N GLU A 24 -9.72 1.69 -10.10
CA GLU A 24 -9.67 3.04 -9.55
C GLU A 24 -10.92 3.38 -8.75
N LEU A 25 -12.11 2.96 -9.20
CA LEU A 25 -13.35 3.10 -8.45
C LEU A 25 -13.30 2.31 -7.13
N PHE A 26 -12.84 1.07 -7.18
CA PHE A 26 -12.64 0.24 -5.99
C PHE A 26 -11.65 0.89 -5.02
N HIS A 27 -10.51 1.36 -5.52
CA HIS A 27 -9.52 2.04 -4.68
C HIS A 27 -10.09 3.29 -4.01
N ASN A 28 -10.83 4.13 -4.74
CA ASN A 28 -11.45 5.31 -4.13
C ASN A 28 -12.58 4.95 -3.14
N PHE A 29 -13.33 3.86 -3.39
CA PHE A 29 -14.26 3.29 -2.41
C PHE A 29 -13.53 2.96 -1.10
N THR A 30 -12.40 2.23 -1.17
CA THR A 30 -11.63 1.85 0.03
C THR A 30 -11.08 3.08 0.74
N LEU A 31 -10.61 4.10 0.02
CA LEU A 31 -10.12 5.35 0.63
C LEU A 31 -11.21 6.13 1.36
N ILE A 32 -12.44 6.21 0.81
CA ILE A 32 -13.56 6.91 1.46
C ILE A 32 -13.94 6.20 2.76
N HIS A 33 -13.98 4.87 2.77
CA HIS A 33 -14.32 4.09 3.96
C HIS A 33 -13.19 4.10 4.98
N ASP A 34 -11.93 4.03 4.55
CA ASP A 34 -10.74 4.18 5.38
C ASP A 34 -10.75 5.54 6.12
N ASP A 35 -11.01 6.63 5.40
CA ASP A 35 -11.13 7.97 6.01
C ASP A 35 -12.18 8.05 7.12
N ILE A 36 -13.30 7.31 6.99
CA ILE A 36 -14.34 7.24 8.03
C ILE A 36 -13.82 6.47 9.25
N MET A 37 -13.17 5.32 9.02
CA MET A 37 -12.65 4.45 10.08
C MET A 37 -11.56 5.16 10.87
N ASP A 38 -10.65 5.86 10.18
CA ASP A 38 -9.55 6.62 10.75
C ASP A 38 -9.98 8.00 11.28
N GLN A 39 -11.25 8.41 11.08
CA GLN A 39 -11.77 9.74 11.40
C GLN A 39 -10.89 10.87 10.82
N ALA A 40 -10.29 10.64 9.66
CA ALA A 40 -9.34 11.54 9.04
C ALA A 40 -10.04 12.80 8.51
N PRO A 41 -9.72 14.02 8.98
CA PRO A 41 -10.38 15.24 8.50
C PRO A 41 -9.94 15.63 7.09
N LEU A 42 -8.72 15.29 6.70
CA LEU A 42 -8.11 15.68 5.44
C LEU A 42 -7.47 14.48 4.74
N ARG A 43 -7.59 14.46 3.41
CA ARG A 43 -6.85 13.59 2.51
C ARG A 43 -6.25 14.40 1.36
N ARG A 44 -4.93 14.32 1.19
CA ARG A 44 -4.20 15.08 0.15
C ARG A 44 -4.48 16.59 0.21
N GLY A 45 -4.60 17.13 1.43
CA GLY A 45 -4.85 18.54 1.69
C GLY A 45 -6.30 19.00 1.46
N MET A 46 -7.23 18.10 1.14
CA MET A 46 -8.65 18.39 0.95
C MET A 46 -9.48 17.73 2.04
N ASP A 47 -10.63 18.34 2.40
CA ASP A 47 -11.60 17.72 3.31
C ASP A 47 -12.01 16.34 2.81
N THR A 48 -12.02 15.36 3.71
CA THR A 48 -12.56 14.03 3.43
C THR A 48 -14.06 14.07 3.19
N VAL A 49 -14.61 13.08 2.49
CA VAL A 49 -16.03 13.05 2.14
C VAL A 49 -16.91 13.07 3.40
N HIS A 50 -16.55 12.29 4.44
CA HIS A 50 -17.31 12.25 5.68
C HIS A 50 -17.21 13.56 6.48
N HIS A 51 -16.06 14.23 6.46
CA HIS A 51 -15.89 15.52 7.13
C HIS A 51 -16.76 16.60 6.46
N LYS A 52 -16.81 16.63 5.13
CA LYS A 52 -17.51 17.64 4.35
C LYS A 52 -19.03 17.39 4.24
N TYR A 53 -19.46 16.13 4.07
CA TYR A 53 -20.84 15.78 3.72
C TYR A 53 -21.52 14.86 4.75
N GLY A 54 -20.79 14.47 5.82
CA GLY A 54 -21.28 13.57 6.85
C GLY A 54 -21.05 12.09 6.54
N VAL A 55 -20.99 11.29 7.61
CA VAL A 55 -20.64 9.86 7.58
C VAL A 55 -21.57 9.05 6.69
N ASN A 56 -22.89 9.22 6.83
CA ASN A 56 -23.86 8.45 6.04
C ASN A 56 -23.73 8.70 4.53
N THR A 57 -23.45 9.95 4.13
CA THR A 57 -23.20 10.29 2.73
C THR A 57 -21.93 9.64 2.21
N ALA A 58 -20.87 9.61 3.03
CA ALA A 58 -19.60 9.00 2.66
C ALA A 58 -19.75 7.47 2.49
N ILE A 59 -20.46 6.79 3.40
CA ILE A 59 -20.75 5.36 3.28
C ILE A 59 -21.47 5.08 1.96
N LEU A 60 -22.58 5.76 1.68
CA LEU A 60 -23.36 5.55 0.45
C LEU A 60 -22.55 5.90 -0.82
N ALA A 61 -21.70 6.91 -0.77
CA ALA A 61 -20.83 7.27 -1.90
C ALA A 61 -19.82 6.15 -2.19
N GLY A 62 -19.18 5.60 -1.15
CA GLY A 62 -18.29 4.45 -1.29
C GLY A 62 -19.00 3.22 -1.86
N ASP A 63 -20.17 2.86 -1.29
CA ASP A 63 -20.98 1.72 -1.77
C ASP A 63 -21.38 1.89 -3.25
N ALA A 64 -21.77 3.09 -3.65
CA ALA A 64 -22.09 3.38 -5.05
C ALA A 64 -20.86 3.20 -5.96
N MET A 65 -19.68 3.63 -5.54
CA MET A 65 -18.43 3.43 -6.29
C MET A 65 -18.09 1.95 -6.45
N MET A 66 -18.29 1.13 -5.42
CA MET A 66 -18.12 -0.32 -5.49
C MET A 66 -19.05 -0.96 -6.52
N ILE A 67 -20.33 -0.57 -6.51
CA ILE A 67 -21.31 -1.03 -7.52
C ILE A 67 -20.89 -0.60 -8.93
N MET A 68 -20.41 0.63 -9.09
CA MET A 68 -19.92 1.13 -10.37
C MET A 68 -18.68 0.33 -10.84
N ALA A 69 -17.78 -0.05 -9.95
CA ALA A 69 -16.63 -0.89 -10.31
C ALA A 69 -17.10 -2.21 -10.95
N TRP A 70 -18.09 -2.87 -10.36
CA TRP A 70 -18.72 -4.06 -10.94
C TRP A 70 -19.37 -3.80 -12.31
N ASP A 71 -20.02 -2.62 -12.48
CA ASP A 71 -20.61 -2.25 -13.76
C ASP A 71 -19.57 -2.13 -14.87
N TYR A 72 -18.37 -1.65 -14.56
CA TYR A 72 -17.26 -1.62 -15.51
C TYR A 72 -16.75 -3.03 -15.82
N LEU A 73 -16.54 -3.89 -14.83
CA LEU A 73 -16.06 -5.26 -15.04
C LEU A 73 -17.00 -6.12 -15.91
N ARG A 74 -18.32 -5.90 -15.87
CA ARG A 74 -19.25 -6.64 -16.71
C ARG A 74 -19.23 -6.27 -18.21
N ARG A 75 -18.47 -5.22 -18.60
CA ARG A 75 -18.40 -4.73 -19.98
C ARG A 75 -17.29 -5.39 -20.78
N ILE A 76 -16.36 -6.10 -20.13
CA ILE A 76 -15.21 -6.73 -20.76
C ILE A 76 -15.59 -7.99 -21.54
N ASN A 77 -14.65 -8.47 -22.37
CA ASN A 77 -14.82 -9.71 -23.13
C ASN A 77 -15.15 -10.89 -22.19
N LYS A 78 -16.18 -11.64 -22.56
CA LYS A 78 -16.69 -12.78 -21.78
C LYS A 78 -15.68 -13.90 -21.61
N ASP A 79 -14.71 -14.04 -22.52
CA ASP A 79 -13.72 -15.11 -22.47
C ASP A 79 -12.73 -14.92 -21.32
N VAL A 80 -12.37 -13.68 -20.99
CA VAL A 80 -11.44 -13.35 -19.88
C VAL A 80 -12.17 -12.97 -18.59
N MET A 81 -13.45 -12.64 -18.67
CA MET A 81 -14.25 -12.16 -17.54
C MET A 81 -14.22 -13.07 -16.31
N PRO A 82 -14.35 -14.42 -16.41
CA PRO A 82 -14.33 -15.28 -15.22
C PRO A 82 -13.01 -15.15 -14.42
N GLU A 83 -11.86 -15.10 -15.11
CA GLU A 83 -10.55 -14.97 -14.47
C GLU A 83 -10.38 -13.57 -13.84
N ILE A 84 -10.77 -12.52 -14.57
CA ILE A 84 -10.74 -11.13 -14.08
C ILE A 84 -11.60 -10.97 -12.83
N LEU A 85 -12.82 -11.49 -12.83
CA LEU A 85 -13.73 -11.41 -11.67
C LEU A 85 -13.20 -12.22 -10.48
N ALA A 86 -12.62 -13.40 -10.70
CA ALA A 86 -12.05 -14.21 -9.63
C ALA A 86 -10.90 -13.46 -8.94
N LEU A 87 -9.96 -12.89 -9.72
CA LEU A 87 -8.84 -12.13 -9.18
C LEU A 87 -9.29 -10.84 -8.49
N PHE A 88 -10.22 -10.10 -9.08
CA PHE A 88 -10.74 -8.87 -8.49
C PHE A 88 -11.44 -9.15 -7.15
N ASN A 89 -12.29 -10.19 -7.07
CA ASN A 89 -12.96 -10.59 -5.84
C ASN A 89 -12.00 -11.00 -4.73
N GLN A 90 -11.02 -11.84 -5.08
CA GLN A 90 -10.00 -12.25 -4.13
C GLN A 90 -9.27 -11.04 -3.57
N THR A 91 -8.85 -10.12 -4.43
CA THR A 91 -8.17 -8.88 -4.03
C THR A 91 -9.04 -7.99 -3.15
N ALA A 92 -10.33 -7.87 -3.48
CA ALA A 92 -11.27 -7.05 -2.69
C ALA A 92 -11.44 -7.62 -1.26
N LEU A 93 -11.50 -8.94 -1.12
CA LEU A 93 -11.55 -9.60 0.19
C LEU A 93 -10.25 -9.40 0.96
N GLU A 94 -9.10 -9.58 0.31
CA GLU A 94 -7.78 -9.38 0.91
C GLU A 94 -7.57 -7.94 1.40
N VAL A 95 -7.98 -6.94 0.62
CA VAL A 95 -7.92 -5.52 1.05
C VAL A 95 -8.81 -5.27 2.27
N SER A 96 -10.01 -5.86 2.30
CA SER A 96 -10.93 -5.74 3.45
C SER A 96 -10.36 -6.41 4.70
N GLU A 97 -9.74 -7.59 4.55
CA GLU A 97 -9.04 -8.28 5.63
C GLU A 97 -7.85 -7.47 6.14
N GLY A 98 -7.06 -6.88 5.25
CA GLY A 98 -5.95 -6.00 5.60
C GLY A 98 -6.39 -4.79 6.41
N GLN A 99 -7.51 -4.16 6.03
CA GLN A 99 -8.10 -3.05 6.78
C GLN A 99 -8.58 -3.49 8.17
N GLN A 100 -9.19 -4.68 8.28
CA GLN A 100 -9.59 -5.22 9.58
C GLN A 100 -8.38 -5.47 10.49
N LEU A 101 -7.30 -6.04 9.95
CA LEU A 101 -6.06 -6.27 10.71
C LEU A 101 -5.45 -4.96 11.20
N ASP A 102 -5.46 -3.91 10.37
CA ASP A 102 -4.95 -2.58 10.74
C ASP A 102 -5.69 -2.03 11.97
N MET A 103 -7.03 -2.04 11.94
CA MET A 103 -7.86 -1.63 13.07
C MET A 103 -7.66 -2.49 14.33
N ASP A 104 -7.46 -3.81 14.14
CA ASP A 104 -7.23 -4.73 15.27
C ASP A 104 -5.86 -4.50 15.91
N PHE A 105 -4.84 -4.13 15.13
CA PHE A 105 -3.50 -3.84 15.63
C PHE A 105 -3.45 -2.59 16.52
N GLU A 106 -4.34 -1.62 16.33
CA GLU A 106 -4.47 -0.48 17.24
C GLU A 106 -4.76 -0.91 18.68
N LYS A 107 -5.54 -1.99 18.86
CA LYS A 107 -6.02 -2.49 20.15
C LYS A 107 -5.08 -3.52 20.80
N ARG A 108 -4.10 -4.02 20.06
CA ARG A 108 -3.18 -5.06 20.53
C ARG A 108 -1.96 -4.44 21.20
N ASP A 109 -1.47 -5.03 22.28
CA ASP A 109 -0.24 -4.59 22.95
C ASP A 109 1.01 -4.90 22.10
N LYS A 110 1.00 -6.02 21.40
CA LYS A 110 2.13 -6.50 20.58
C LYS A 110 1.68 -6.91 19.20
N VAL A 111 2.46 -6.49 18.21
CA VAL A 111 2.37 -6.91 16.81
C VAL A 111 3.78 -7.28 16.37
N SER A 112 3.96 -8.44 15.74
CA SER A 112 5.24 -8.86 15.18
C SER A 112 5.46 -8.21 13.81
N LEU A 113 6.73 -8.19 13.36
CA LEU A 113 7.07 -7.69 12.03
C LEU A 113 6.34 -8.47 10.92
N ASP A 114 6.27 -9.80 11.03
CA ASP A 114 5.61 -10.63 10.03
C ASP A 114 4.09 -10.35 9.96
N GLU A 115 3.44 -10.13 11.10
CA GLU A 115 2.03 -9.73 11.15
C GLU A 115 1.83 -8.35 10.49
N TYR A 116 2.71 -7.39 10.78
CA TYR A 116 2.65 -6.07 10.18
C TYR A 116 2.85 -6.13 8.66
N VAL A 117 3.88 -6.86 8.19
CA VAL A 117 4.13 -7.04 6.75
C VAL A 117 2.95 -7.74 6.07
N ASN A 118 2.31 -8.71 6.72
CA ASN A 118 1.10 -9.34 6.19
C ASN A 118 -0.04 -8.32 6.07
N MET A 119 -0.29 -7.52 7.09
CA MET A 119 -1.34 -6.49 7.07
C MET A 119 -1.12 -5.48 5.94
N ILE A 120 0.07 -4.88 5.79
CA ILE A 120 0.35 -3.93 4.70
C ILE A 120 0.32 -4.60 3.32
N THR A 121 0.67 -5.88 3.24
CA THR A 121 0.53 -6.65 2.01
C THR A 121 -0.93 -6.72 1.60
N LEU A 122 -1.80 -7.12 2.49
CA LEU A 122 -3.24 -7.24 2.24
C LEU A 122 -3.90 -5.87 2.03
N LYS A 123 -3.64 -4.88 2.90
CA LYS A 123 -4.28 -3.55 2.83
C LYS A 123 -3.84 -2.77 1.58
N THR A 124 -2.57 -2.85 1.19
CA THR A 124 -1.98 -1.97 0.17
C THR A 124 -1.45 -2.72 -1.06
N SER A 125 -0.62 -3.75 -0.84
CA SER A 125 0.20 -4.30 -1.92
C SER A 125 -0.58 -5.18 -2.88
N VAL A 126 -1.59 -5.94 -2.41
CA VAL A 126 -2.36 -6.86 -3.26
C VAL A 126 -3.15 -6.13 -4.35
N LEU A 127 -3.63 -4.90 -4.11
CA LEU A 127 -4.33 -4.13 -5.13
C LEU A 127 -3.38 -3.67 -6.24
N LEU A 128 -2.15 -3.28 -5.91
CA LEU A 128 -1.12 -2.95 -6.89
C LEU A 128 -0.74 -4.18 -7.72
N ALA A 129 -0.55 -5.31 -7.05
CA ALA A 129 -0.23 -6.61 -7.66
C ALA A 129 -1.34 -7.08 -8.62
N ALA A 130 -2.58 -7.09 -8.15
CA ALA A 130 -3.74 -7.46 -8.94
C ALA A 130 -3.95 -6.51 -10.13
N SER A 131 -3.73 -5.21 -9.96
CA SER A 131 -3.81 -4.25 -11.06
C SER A 131 -2.91 -4.62 -12.23
N LEU A 132 -1.66 -5.00 -11.95
CA LEU A 132 -0.70 -5.44 -12.95
C LEU A 132 -1.11 -6.78 -13.56
N GLN A 133 -1.50 -7.76 -12.74
CA GLN A 133 -1.89 -9.09 -13.20
C GLN A 133 -3.15 -9.05 -14.04
N LEU A 134 -4.17 -8.28 -13.65
CA LEU A 134 -5.40 -8.08 -14.44
C LEU A 134 -5.08 -7.53 -15.84
N GLY A 135 -4.18 -6.54 -15.91
CA GLY A 135 -3.69 -6.03 -17.19
C GLY A 135 -2.95 -7.08 -18.01
N ALA A 136 -2.12 -7.90 -17.37
CA ALA A 136 -1.39 -9.00 -18.03
C ALA A 136 -2.34 -10.05 -18.62
N VAL A 137 -3.36 -10.46 -17.87
CA VAL A 137 -4.39 -11.41 -18.35
C VAL A 137 -5.10 -10.85 -19.58
N ILE A 138 -5.51 -9.59 -19.55
CA ILE A 138 -6.12 -8.92 -20.70
C ILE A 138 -5.14 -8.88 -21.88
N GLY A 139 -3.84 -8.63 -21.63
CA GLY A 139 -2.79 -8.66 -22.63
C GLY A 139 -2.49 -10.04 -23.22
N GLY A 140 -3.06 -11.10 -22.64
CA GLY A 140 -2.86 -12.49 -23.11
C GLY A 140 -1.59 -13.13 -22.53
N ALA A 141 -1.14 -12.69 -21.38
CA ALA A 141 -0.03 -13.31 -20.65
C ALA A 141 -0.35 -14.75 -20.27
N GLY A 142 0.61 -15.66 -20.41
CA GLY A 142 0.50 -16.98 -19.80
C GLY A 142 0.59 -16.88 -18.26
N GLU A 143 0.00 -17.85 -17.56
CA GLU A 143 -0.14 -17.90 -16.09
C GLU A 143 1.18 -17.61 -15.35
N GLY A 144 2.31 -18.19 -15.79
CA GLY A 144 3.63 -17.95 -15.17
C GLY A 144 4.05 -16.48 -15.23
N ASN A 145 3.90 -15.84 -16.39
CA ASN A 145 4.23 -14.43 -16.57
C ASN A 145 3.28 -13.51 -15.77
N ALA A 146 1.98 -13.81 -15.77
CA ALA A 146 0.98 -13.07 -15.00
C ALA A 146 1.27 -13.16 -13.49
N ARG A 147 1.67 -14.34 -12.99
CA ARG A 147 2.08 -14.55 -11.61
C ARG A 147 3.36 -13.78 -11.26
N HIS A 148 4.38 -13.80 -12.11
CA HIS A 148 5.58 -12.99 -11.87
C HIS A 148 5.27 -11.51 -11.82
N LEU A 149 4.37 -11.02 -12.66
CA LEU A 149 3.96 -9.61 -12.64
C LEU A 149 3.16 -9.27 -11.37
N TYR A 150 2.33 -10.20 -10.86
CA TYR A 150 1.69 -10.06 -9.55
C TYR A 150 2.71 -9.94 -8.43
N GLU A 151 3.69 -10.86 -8.36
CA GLU A 151 4.72 -10.85 -7.33
C GLU A 151 5.61 -9.60 -7.42
N PHE A 152 5.91 -9.11 -8.63
CA PHE A 152 6.56 -7.81 -8.81
C PHE A 152 5.75 -6.69 -8.15
N GLY A 153 4.47 -6.58 -8.46
CA GLY A 153 3.59 -5.54 -7.90
C GLY A 153 3.43 -5.65 -6.39
N LYS A 154 3.31 -6.87 -5.86
CA LYS A 154 3.18 -7.13 -4.43
C LYS A 154 4.43 -6.68 -3.65
N ASN A 155 5.62 -7.10 -4.09
CA ASN A 155 6.86 -6.70 -3.43
C ASN A 155 7.13 -5.19 -3.57
N LEU A 156 6.82 -4.61 -4.72
CA LEU A 156 6.92 -3.16 -4.93
C LEU A 156 5.97 -2.39 -3.99
N GLY A 157 4.75 -2.89 -3.78
CA GLY A 157 3.77 -2.32 -2.86
C GLY A 157 4.25 -2.33 -1.40
N VAL A 158 4.88 -3.43 -0.95
CA VAL A 158 5.50 -3.49 0.39
C VAL A 158 6.66 -2.50 0.48
N ALA A 159 7.56 -2.44 -0.51
CA ALA A 159 8.66 -1.47 -0.52
C ALA A 159 8.16 -0.02 -0.48
N PHE A 160 7.07 0.27 -1.20
CA PHE A 160 6.41 1.57 -1.18
C PHE A 160 5.88 1.94 0.20
N GLN A 161 5.20 1.01 0.91
CA GLN A 161 4.70 1.26 2.25
C GLN A 161 5.83 1.45 3.26
N VAL A 162 6.90 0.65 3.15
CA VAL A 162 8.12 0.84 3.96
C VAL A 162 8.72 2.23 3.75
N GLN A 163 8.73 2.72 2.50
CA GLN A 163 9.19 4.08 2.19
C GLN A 163 8.25 5.15 2.77
N ASP A 164 6.94 4.94 2.72
CA ASP A 164 5.95 5.91 3.24
C ASP A 164 6.07 6.08 4.75
N ASP A 165 6.13 4.98 5.51
CA ASP A 165 6.34 5.00 6.96
C ASP A 165 7.72 5.60 7.34
N TYR A 166 8.77 5.30 6.53
CA TYR A 166 10.09 5.90 6.71
C TYR A 166 10.05 7.42 6.54
N LEU A 167 9.35 7.90 5.51
CA LEU A 167 9.23 9.35 5.24
C LEU A 167 8.37 10.06 6.29
N ASP A 168 7.36 9.39 6.87
CA ASP A 168 6.60 9.95 7.99
C ASP A 168 7.51 10.23 9.21
N ALA A 169 8.47 9.34 9.48
CA ALA A 169 9.38 9.48 10.62
C ALA A 169 10.61 10.38 10.32
N PHE A 170 11.24 10.20 9.14
CA PHE A 170 12.56 10.76 8.82
C PHE A 170 12.56 11.68 7.59
N GLY A 171 11.39 11.92 6.97
CA GLY A 171 11.28 12.78 5.79
C GLY A 171 11.53 14.25 6.09
N ASP A 172 11.92 15.02 5.07
CA ASP A 172 12.02 16.49 5.17
C ASP A 172 10.61 17.10 5.15
N PRO A 173 10.18 17.81 6.23
CA PRO A 173 8.85 18.42 6.27
C PRO A 173 8.58 19.38 5.12
N ALA A 174 9.62 20.06 4.62
CA ALA A 174 9.50 21.02 3.52
C ALA A 174 9.19 20.33 2.17
N LYS A 175 9.60 19.05 2.02
CA LYS A 175 9.39 18.25 0.82
C LYS A 175 8.14 17.37 0.95
N PHE A 176 7.92 16.76 2.10
CA PHE A 176 6.86 15.77 2.32
C PHE A 176 5.46 16.40 2.46
N GLY A 177 5.37 17.69 2.76
CA GLY A 177 4.10 18.43 2.85
C GLY A 177 3.19 18.01 3.99
N LYS A 178 3.65 17.12 4.91
CA LYS A 178 2.97 16.68 6.12
C LYS A 178 3.86 16.96 7.34
N GLN A 179 3.24 16.98 8.51
CA GLN A 179 3.98 17.03 9.78
C GLN A 179 4.71 15.69 9.98
N VAL A 180 6.01 15.74 10.24
CA VAL A 180 6.82 14.55 10.56
C VAL A 180 6.32 13.92 11.86
N GLY A 181 6.27 12.58 11.91
CA GLY A 181 5.89 11.81 13.08
C GLY A 181 4.39 11.68 13.31
N GLY A 182 3.58 11.80 12.27
CA GLY A 182 2.13 11.59 12.36
C GLY A 182 1.78 10.21 12.90
N ASP A 183 2.44 9.16 12.44
CA ASP A 183 2.26 7.79 12.91
C ASP A 183 2.72 7.62 14.38
N ILE A 184 3.79 8.30 14.78
CA ILE A 184 4.27 8.32 16.18
C ILE A 184 3.22 8.97 17.08
N LEU A 185 2.66 10.11 16.67
CA LEU A 185 1.62 10.81 17.45
C LEU A 185 0.34 9.98 17.56
N ALA A 186 -0.03 9.26 16.51
CA ALA A 186 -1.18 8.37 16.47
C ALA A 186 -0.95 7.03 17.19
N ASN A 187 0.23 6.78 17.75
CA ASN A 187 0.61 5.50 18.37
C ASN A 187 0.52 4.30 17.43
N LYS A 188 0.66 4.51 16.13
CA LYS A 188 0.64 3.42 15.16
C LYS A 188 1.81 2.47 15.38
N LYS A 189 1.52 1.19 15.32
CA LYS A 189 2.52 0.11 15.45
C LYS A 189 3.15 -0.18 14.08
N THR A 190 3.81 0.84 13.51
CA THR A 190 4.54 0.68 12.24
C THR A 190 5.73 -0.26 12.43
N PHE A 191 6.29 -0.75 11.32
CA PHE A 191 7.49 -1.60 11.37
C PHE A 191 8.67 -0.88 12.06
N LEU A 192 8.74 0.46 12.02
CA LEU A 192 9.75 1.26 12.72
C LEU A 192 9.62 1.11 14.23
N MET A 193 8.40 1.25 14.77
CA MET A 193 8.11 1.08 16.18
C MET A 193 8.34 -0.35 16.63
N ILE A 194 7.91 -1.34 15.84
CA ILE A 194 8.13 -2.77 16.11
C ILE A 194 9.64 -3.06 16.21
N GLN A 195 10.43 -2.62 15.22
CA GLN A 195 11.87 -2.81 15.21
C GLN A 195 12.55 -2.12 16.39
N ALA A 196 12.14 -0.90 16.72
CA ALA A 196 12.67 -0.18 17.88
C ALA A 196 12.43 -0.95 19.19
N LEU A 197 11.21 -1.48 19.38
CA LEU A 197 10.88 -2.30 20.54
C LEU A 197 11.65 -3.63 20.59
N GLU A 198 12.04 -4.18 19.44
CA GLU A 198 12.85 -5.40 19.38
C GLU A 198 14.34 -5.14 19.61
N ALA A 199 14.91 -4.13 18.95
CA ALA A 199 16.36 -3.88 18.90
C ALA A 199 16.89 -3.02 20.05
N SER A 200 16.05 -2.19 20.70
CA SER A 200 16.49 -1.26 21.73
C SER A 200 16.88 -1.94 23.06
N PRO A 201 17.77 -1.34 23.85
CA PRO A 201 18.02 -1.74 25.23
C PRO A 201 16.78 -1.64 26.10
N ALA A 202 16.76 -2.39 27.23
CA ALA A 202 15.59 -2.45 28.13
C ALA A 202 15.10 -1.09 28.59
N ALA A 203 16.01 -0.14 28.88
CA ALA A 203 15.64 1.21 29.29
C ALA A 203 14.87 1.98 28.20
N ASP A 204 15.32 1.91 26.94
CA ASP A 204 14.67 2.57 25.81
C ASP A 204 13.32 1.90 25.48
N LYS A 205 13.19 0.58 25.69
CA LYS A 205 11.88 -0.11 25.53
C LYS A 205 10.84 0.38 26.53
N VAL A 206 11.24 0.56 27.78
CA VAL A 206 10.36 1.12 28.83
C VAL A 206 9.98 2.54 28.46
N LEU A 207 10.94 3.36 28.05
CA LEU A 207 10.68 4.75 27.66
C LEU A 207 9.74 4.83 26.44
N LEU A 208 9.90 3.96 25.41
CA LEU A 208 8.98 3.91 24.27
C LEU A 208 7.55 3.60 24.72
N GLN A 209 7.37 2.65 25.66
CA GLN A 209 6.04 2.30 26.19
C GLN A 209 5.43 3.49 26.96
N GLU A 210 6.20 4.16 27.81
CA GLU A 210 5.75 5.35 28.53
C GLU A 210 5.36 6.48 27.58
N LEU A 211 6.15 6.73 26.52
CA LEU A 211 5.86 7.75 25.50
C LEU A 211 4.57 7.45 24.73
N MET A 212 4.26 6.17 24.48
CA MET A 212 3.00 5.78 23.83
C MET A 212 1.79 6.01 24.74
N GLU A 213 1.94 5.83 26.07
CA GLU A 213 0.85 6.02 27.04
C GLU A 213 0.62 7.48 27.40
N GLN A 214 1.69 8.26 27.64
CA GLN A 214 1.62 9.59 28.20
C GLN A 214 1.48 10.71 27.17
N ASN A 215 1.89 10.50 25.94
CA ASN A 215 1.81 11.42 24.80
C ASN A 215 2.33 12.85 25.10
N PRO A 216 3.59 13.02 25.61
CA PRO A 216 4.14 14.33 25.93
C PRO A 216 4.37 15.19 24.67
N ALA A 217 4.51 16.50 24.84
CA ALA A 217 4.65 17.44 23.71
C ALA A 217 5.90 17.20 22.84
N ASP A 218 6.97 16.64 23.40
CA ASP A 218 8.22 16.30 22.72
C ASP A 218 8.36 14.82 22.34
N LYS A 219 7.25 14.07 22.39
CA LYS A 219 7.18 12.63 22.10
C LYS A 219 7.86 12.26 20.80
N VAL A 220 7.54 12.96 19.71
CA VAL A 220 8.09 12.66 18.38
C VAL A 220 9.61 12.68 18.42
N GLN A 221 10.19 13.75 18.99
CA GLN A 221 11.65 13.88 19.06
C GLN A 221 12.29 12.77 19.91
N GLN A 222 11.71 12.44 21.06
CA GLN A 222 12.24 11.38 21.93
C GLN A 222 12.18 10.00 21.22
N VAL A 223 11.09 9.69 20.51
CA VAL A 223 10.97 8.44 19.74
C VAL A 223 11.98 8.40 18.61
N LEU A 224 12.15 9.48 17.84
CA LEU A 224 13.14 9.56 16.76
C LEU A 224 14.57 9.39 17.27
N ASP A 225 14.90 9.96 18.43
CA ASP A 225 16.21 9.78 19.08
C ASP A 225 16.45 8.30 19.45
N ILE A 226 15.40 7.59 19.90
CA ILE A 226 15.50 6.15 20.16
C ILE A 226 15.66 5.36 18.85
N PHE A 227 14.88 5.68 17.82
CA PHE A 227 14.99 5.05 16.50
C PHE A 227 16.42 5.17 15.94
N GLN A 228 17.01 6.36 16.05
CA GLN A 228 18.36 6.61 15.60
C GLN A 228 19.40 5.78 16.39
N ARG A 229 19.29 5.76 17.74
CA ARG A 229 20.21 4.97 18.57
C ARG A 229 20.09 3.46 18.35
N ALA A 230 18.90 2.99 18.01
CA ALA A 230 18.64 1.58 17.74
C ALA A 230 18.93 1.17 16.28
N GLY A 231 19.40 2.10 15.42
CA GLY A 231 19.71 1.82 14.01
C GLY A 231 18.46 1.49 13.17
N VAL A 232 17.29 1.96 13.57
CA VAL A 232 16.01 1.65 12.90
C VAL A 232 15.95 2.25 11.49
N ASN A 233 16.57 3.41 11.30
CA ASN A 233 16.63 4.10 10.01
C ASN A 233 17.42 3.28 8.96
N GLU A 234 18.60 2.78 9.29
CA GLU A 234 19.41 1.95 8.39
C GLU A 234 18.71 0.64 8.11
N TRP A 235 18.19 -0.01 9.14
CA TRP A 235 17.43 -1.26 9.00
C TRP A 235 16.20 -1.11 8.10
N ALA A 236 15.46 0.01 8.20
CA ALA A 236 14.32 0.31 7.35
C ALA A 236 14.71 0.39 5.86
N LEU A 237 15.82 1.08 5.57
CA LEU A 237 16.33 1.17 4.20
C LEU A 237 16.78 -0.19 3.65
N GLU A 238 17.39 -1.05 4.49
CA GLU A 238 17.74 -2.41 4.11
C GLU A 238 16.47 -3.26 3.84
N LEU A 239 15.45 -3.13 4.67
CA LEU A 239 14.18 -3.82 4.47
C LEU A 239 13.53 -3.43 3.15
N LYS A 240 13.45 -2.12 2.87
CA LYS A 240 12.97 -1.58 1.61
C LYS A 240 13.72 -2.18 0.42
N ASN A 241 15.06 -2.12 0.46
CA ASN A 241 15.90 -2.60 -0.65
C ASN A 241 15.69 -4.10 -0.90
N ARG A 242 15.54 -4.92 0.13
CA ARG A 242 15.22 -6.35 -0.03
C ARG A 242 13.92 -6.60 -0.78
N TYR A 243 12.89 -5.78 -0.56
CA TYR A 243 11.62 -5.91 -1.29
C TYR A 243 11.73 -5.39 -2.72
N ILE A 244 12.54 -4.35 -2.98
CA ILE A 244 12.84 -3.88 -4.33
C ILE A 244 13.57 -4.97 -5.13
N GLU A 245 14.59 -5.59 -4.54
CA GLU A 245 15.34 -6.67 -5.19
C GLU A 245 14.44 -7.85 -5.55
N LYS A 246 13.54 -8.26 -4.63
CA LYS A 246 12.54 -9.29 -4.93
C LYS A 246 11.60 -8.87 -6.08
N ALA A 247 11.12 -7.64 -6.06
CA ALA A 247 10.27 -7.12 -7.14
C ALA A 247 11.01 -7.16 -8.47
N MET A 248 12.23 -6.63 -8.54
CA MET A 248 13.03 -6.60 -9.77
C MET A 248 13.37 -8.01 -10.28
N HIS A 249 13.68 -8.95 -9.37
CA HIS A 249 13.86 -10.34 -9.74
C HIS A 249 12.63 -10.91 -10.47
N HIS A 250 11.43 -10.70 -9.91
CA HIS A 250 10.20 -11.16 -10.57
C HIS A 250 9.95 -10.48 -11.92
N LEU A 251 10.25 -9.18 -12.04
CA LEU A 251 10.15 -8.48 -13.32
C LEU A 251 11.12 -9.08 -14.36
N ASP A 252 12.32 -9.48 -13.93
CA ASP A 252 13.31 -10.09 -14.82
C ASP A 252 12.92 -11.46 -15.32
N GLU A 253 12.22 -12.26 -14.52
CA GLU A 253 11.72 -13.59 -14.87
C GLU A 253 10.59 -13.58 -15.92
N ILE A 254 9.95 -12.44 -16.17
CA ILE A 254 8.89 -12.35 -17.19
C ILE A 254 9.47 -12.53 -18.58
N ALA A 255 8.94 -13.47 -19.35
CA ALA A 255 9.42 -13.85 -20.68
C ALA A 255 8.95 -12.89 -21.78
N VAL A 256 9.39 -11.63 -21.71
CA VAL A 256 9.16 -10.60 -22.74
C VAL A 256 10.46 -9.85 -23.03
N LEU A 257 10.50 -9.10 -24.14
CA LEU A 257 11.67 -8.29 -24.49
C LEU A 257 11.97 -7.26 -23.39
N SER A 258 13.24 -7.08 -23.02
CA SER A 258 13.68 -6.16 -21.96
C SER A 258 13.17 -4.73 -22.16
N LYS A 259 13.08 -4.26 -23.40
CA LYS A 259 12.53 -2.94 -23.74
C LYS A 259 11.08 -2.74 -23.25
N ARG A 260 10.27 -3.81 -23.25
CA ARG A 260 8.88 -3.74 -22.77
C ARG A 260 8.78 -3.61 -21.24
N LYS A 261 9.81 -4.05 -20.51
CA LYS A 261 9.90 -3.95 -19.04
C LYS A 261 10.31 -2.56 -18.56
N GLU A 262 10.92 -1.76 -19.43
CA GLU A 262 11.51 -0.47 -19.08
C GLU A 262 10.52 0.50 -18.40
N PRO A 263 9.28 0.67 -18.85
CA PRO A 263 8.32 1.53 -18.16
C PRO A 263 8.03 1.09 -16.71
N LEU A 264 8.00 -0.24 -16.45
CA LEU A 264 7.79 -0.77 -15.10
C LEU A 264 9.02 -0.59 -14.21
N ARG A 265 10.25 -0.66 -14.78
CA ARG A 265 11.48 -0.33 -14.05
C ARG A 265 11.48 1.14 -13.63
N GLN A 266 11.20 2.04 -14.57
CA GLN A 266 11.11 3.47 -14.29
C GLN A 266 10.03 3.81 -13.25
N LEU A 267 8.88 3.12 -13.30
CA LEU A 267 7.84 3.27 -12.27
C LEU A 267 8.35 2.79 -10.90
N ALA A 268 9.02 1.66 -10.83
CA ALA A 268 9.59 1.15 -9.59
C ALA A 268 10.62 2.14 -9.02
N ASP A 269 11.55 2.62 -9.83
CA ASP A 269 12.55 3.61 -9.43
C ASP A 269 11.88 4.90 -8.92
N PHE A 270 10.86 5.40 -9.64
CA PHE A 270 10.11 6.59 -9.23
C PHE A 270 9.43 6.41 -7.88
N LEU A 271 8.74 5.28 -7.66
CA LEU A 271 8.00 5.01 -6.42
C LEU A 271 8.91 4.88 -5.20
N VAL A 272 10.13 4.36 -5.40
CA VAL A 272 11.07 4.06 -4.30
C VAL A 272 12.07 5.18 -4.04
N GLN A 273 12.30 6.05 -5.03
CA GLN A 273 13.17 7.23 -4.89
C GLN A 273 12.39 8.49 -4.48
N ARG A 274 11.07 8.38 -4.33
CA ARG A 274 10.21 9.48 -3.91
C ARG A 274 10.69 10.04 -2.57
N GLU A 275 10.92 11.36 -2.53
CA GLU A 275 11.27 12.13 -1.32
C GLU A 275 10.05 12.91 -0.77
N HIS A 276 8.90 12.79 -1.43
CA HIS A 276 7.66 13.50 -1.10
C HIS A 276 6.40 12.76 -1.60
#